data_1b5ffd1fd3cead5d53b22d003fb6642f
#
_entry.id   1b5ffd1fd3cead5d53b22d003fb6642f
#
_cell.length_a   1.000
_cell.length_b   1.000
_cell.length_c   1.000
_cell.angle_alpha   90.00
_cell.angle_beta   90.00
_cell.angle_gamma   90.00
#
_symmetry.space_group_name_H-M   'P 1'
#
loop_
_entity.id
_entity.type
_entity.pdbx_description
1 polymer ?
#
loop_
_entity_poly.entity_id
_entity_poly.type
_entity_poly.pdbx_seq_one_letter_code
_entity_poly.pdbx_strand_id
1 'polypeptide(L)'
;MNILEKLAELSRERVKADQAVLPESELRSRAASLGKGNGLLFREALKKPGISFICEIKKASPSKGLISPDFPYLQIAAEYERAGADCISCLTEPSCFLGSDQIFREIRSRVSLPMLRKDFTVSAYQLDQARLMGANAALLIVALLDAGTLESYLERCSELGIAALVETHDEAEIRLAVSAGAKIIGVNNRNLKDFSVDFDNAARLRDSIPADCIYVAESGVKTPSDIQQLRKIGADAVLIGETLMRAENPAEMLKTLKGS
;
A
#
# COMPACT_ATOMS: atom_id res chain seq x y z
N MET A 1 22.51 9.49 3.66
CA MET A 1 21.41 8.73 3.01
C MET A 1 20.44 8.30 4.09
N ASN A 2 19.20 8.77 4.04
CA ASN A 2 18.14 8.31 4.94
C ASN A 2 17.62 6.93 4.50
N ILE A 3 16.75 6.31 5.31
CA ILE A 3 16.26 4.95 5.01
C ILE A 3 15.43 4.90 3.73
N LEU A 4 14.65 5.94 3.44
CA LEU A 4 13.83 6.01 2.24
C LEU A 4 14.69 6.06 0.98
N GLU A 5 15.75 6.88 0.97
CA GLU A 5 16.72 6.95 -0.12
C GLU A 5 17.44 5.60 -0.33
N LYS A 6 17.80 4.92 0.78
CA LYS A 6 18.41 3.58 0.72
C LYS A 6 17.48 2.56 0.08
N LEU A 7 16.20 2.54 0.48
CA LEU A 7 15.20 1.62 -0.04
C LEU A 7 14.89 1.90 -1.53
N ALA A 8 14.86 3.18 -1.91
CA ALA A 8 14.73 3.57 -3.31
C ALA A 8 15.91 3.07 -4.16
N GLU A 9 17.15 3.18 -3.64
CA GLU A 9 18.33 2.69 -4.37
C GLU A 9 18.30 1.16 -4.51
N LEU A 10 18.03 0.42 -3.44
CA LEU A 10 17.85 -1.04 -3.49
C LEU A 10 16.76 -1.45 -4.50
N SER A 11 15.68 -0.66 -4.59
CA SER A 11 14.64 -0.90 -5.60
C SER A 11 15.12 -0.63 -7.02
N ARG A 12 15.93 0.41 -7.26
CA ARG A 12 16.54 0.66 -8.58
C ARG A 12 17.49 -0.46 -9.00
N GLU A 13 18.33 -0.94 -8.08
CA GLU A 13 19.23 -2.07 -8.34
C GLU A 13 18.43 -3.34 -8.68
N ARG A 14 17.36 -3.63 -7.94
CA ARG A 14 16.46 -4.76 -8.22
C ARG A 14 15.80 -4.63 -9.58
N VAL A 15 15.24 -3.46 -9.92
CA VAL A 15 14.64 -3.22 -11.23
C VAL A 15 15.64 -3.44 -12.35
N LYS A 16 16.88 -2.96 -12.19
CA LYS A 16 17.97 -3.17 -13.18
C LYS A 16 18.29 -4.65 -13.34
N ALA A 17 18.33 -5.42 -12.27
CA ALA A 17 18.55 -6.86 -12.32
C ALA A 17 17.36 -7.58 -13.00
N ASP A 18 16.14 -7.21 -12.67
CA ASP A 18 14.94 -7.77 -13.29
C ASP A 18 14.86 -7.48 -14.79
N GLN A 19 15.21 -6.26 -15.21
CA GLN A 19 15.27 -5.84 -16.62
C GLN A 19 16.30 -6.63 -17.44
N ALA A 20 17.38 -7.08 -16.80
CA ALA A 20 18.38 -7.95 -17.45
C ALA A 20 17.82 -9.36 -17.73
N VAL A 21 16.85 -9.82 -16.92
CA VAL A 21 16.19 -11.13 -17.10
C VAL A 21 14.98 -11.02 -18.02
N LEU A 22 14.17 -9.97 -17.83
CA LEU A 22 12.96 -9.70 -18.62
C LEU A 22 13.00 -8.25 -19.11
N PRO A 23 13.35 -7.97 -20.38
CA PRO A 23 13.41 -6.63 -20.91
C PRO A 23 12.08 -5.87 -20.76
N GLU A 24 12.17 -4.55 -20.54
CA GLU A 24 11.00 -3.70 -20.30
C GLU A 24 9.95 -3.78 -21.41
N SER A 25 10.38 -3.80 -22.67
CA SER A 25 9.48 -3.93 -23.83
C SER A 25 8.69 -5.24 -23.80
N GLU A 26 9.32 -6.32 -23.38
CA GLU A 26 8.67 -7.63 -23.27
C GLU A 26 7.71 -7.66 -22.07
N LEU A 27 8.15 -7.16 -20.90
CA LEU A 27 7.28 -7.05 -19.72
C LEU A 27 6.03 -6.23 -20.03
N ARG A 28 6.21 -5.07 -20.66
CA ARG A 28 5.14 -4.18 -21.08
C ARG A 28 4.15 -4.84 -22.04
N SER A 29 4.67 -5.60 -23.02
CA SER A 29 3.86 -6.39 -23.95
C SER A 29 3.04 -7.46 -23.22
N ARG A 30 3.66 -8.19 -22.29
CA ARG A 30 2.97 -9.19 -21.46
C ARG A 30 1.88 -8.56 -20.60
N ALA A 31 2.15 -7.43 -19.95
CA ALA A 31 1.17 -6.71 -19.14
C ALA A 31 -0.02 -6.23 -19.99
N ALA A 32 0.25 -5.70 -21.18
CA ALA A 32 -0.78 -5.25 -22.12
C ALA A 32 -1.66 -6.42 -22.62
N SER A 33 -1.08 -7.61 -22.86
CA SER A 33 -1.83 -8.79 -23.32
C SER A 33 -2.89 -9.30 -22.34
N LEU A 34 -2.79 -8.95 -21.06
CA LEU A 34 -3.78 -9.28 -20.03
C LEU A 34 -5.03 -8.38 -20.09
N GLY A 35 -5.07 -7.39 -20.99
CA GLY A 35 -6.11 -6.35 -20.99
C GLY A 35 -6.05 -5.47 -19.75
N LYS A 36 -7.08 -4.68 -19.49
CA LYS A 36 -7.14 -3.81 -18.30
C LYS A 36 -7.30 -4.63 -17.02
N GLY A 37 -6.59 -4.23 -15.98
CA GLY A 37 -6.71 -4.78 -14.64
C GLY A 37 -8.03 -4.37 -13.97
N ASN A 38 -8.21 -4.78 -12.73
CA ASN A 38 -9.42 -4.49 -11.96
C ASN A 38 -9.11 -3.62 -10.71
N GLY A 39 -8.49 -2.46 -10.95
CA GLY A 39 -8.25 -1.44 -9.94
C GLY A 39 -9.54 -0.83 -9.37
N LEU A 40 -10.64 -0.94 -10.13
CA LEU A 40 -11.94 -0.48 -9.66
C LEU A 40 -12.37 -1.22 -8.38
N LEU A 41 -12.13 -2.54 -8.29
CA LEU A 41 -12.45 -3.31 -7.08
C LEU A 41 -11.74 -2.76 -5.83
N PHE A 42 -10.48 -2.32 -5.97
CA PHE A 42 -9.76 -1.71 -4.85
C PHE A 42 -10.41 -0.39 -4.43
N ARG A 43 -10.75 0.46 -5.38
CA ARG A 43 -11.44 1.74 -5.12
C ARG A 43 -12.81 1.55 -4.48
N GLU A 44 -13.61 0.61 -4.98
CA GLU A 44 -14.94 0.29 -4.44
C GLU A 44 -14.86 -0.27 -3.03
N ALA A 45 -13.86 -1.13 -2.76
CA ALA A 45 -13.64 -1.66 -1.42
C ALA A 45 -13.34 -0.57 -0.39
N LEU A 46 -12.69 0.54 -0.81
CA LEU A 46 -12.37 1.67 0.06
C LEU A 46 -13.51 2.69 0.22
N LYS A 47 -14.56 2.61 -0.60
CA LYS A 47 -15.72 3.53 -0.57
C LYS A 47 -16.94 2.95 0.16
N LYS A 48 -16.80 1.84 0.83
CA LYS A 48 -17.89 1.24 1.60
C LYS A 48 -18.34 2.17 2.74
N PRO A 49 -19.61 2.09 3.16
CA PRO A 49 -20.08 2.85 4.34
C PRO A 49 -19.25 2.53 5.58
N GLY A 50 -18.81 3.55 6.28
CA GLY A 50 -17.92 3.44 7.44
C GLY A 50 -16.45 3.58 7.04
N ILE A 51 -15.55 2.94 7.78
CA ILE A 51 -14.12 2.93 7.49
C ILE A 51 -13.69 1.55 6.99
N SER A 52 -13.00 1.51 5.87
CA SER A 52 -12.50 0.26 5.26
C SER A 52 -11.12 -0.11 5.80
N PHE A 53 -10.80 -1.39 5.84
CA PHE A 53 -9.58 -1.93 6.42
C PHE A 53 -8.69 -2.55 5.34
N ILE A 54 -7.53 -1.94 5.08
CA ILE A 54 -6.44 -2.50 4.29
C ILE A 54 -5.51 -3.22 5.26
N CYS A 55 -5.56 -4.55 5.30
CA CYS A 55 -4.78 -5.36 6.24
C CYS A 55 -3.43 -5.71 5.61
N GLU A 56 -2.35 -5.27 6.23
CA GLU A 56 -1.01 -5.43 5.68
C GLU A 56 -0.35 -6.72 6.19
N ILE A 57 0.21 -7.49 5.25
CA ILE A 57 1.01 -8.69 5.50
C ILE A 57 2.48 -8.33 5.32
N LYS A 58 3.26 -8.37 6.40
CA LYS A 58 4.69 -8.07 6.40
C LYS A 58 5.46 -8.90 7.42
N LYS A 59 6.63 -9.39 7.03
CA LYS A 59 7.52 -10.21 7.88
C LYS A 59 8.38 -9.36 8.81
N ALA A 60 8.89 -8.25 8.30
CA ALA A 60 9.82 -7.36 8.99
C ALA A 60 9.58 -5.89 8.61
N SER A 61 10.23 -4.97 9.32
CA SER A 61 10.31 -3.56 8.92
C SER A 61 11.60 -2.92 9.44
N PRO A 62 12.11 -1.84 8.81
CA PRO A 62 13.31 -1.14 9.28
C PRO A 62 13.22 -0.63 10.73
N SER A 63 12.01 -0.20 11.14
CA SER A 63 11.77 0.38 12.47
C SER A 63 11.60 -0.65 13.58
N LYS A 64 11.27 -1.91 13.27
CA LYS A 64 10.89 -2.94 14.25
C LYS A 64 11.68 -4.24 14.11
N GLY A 65 12.51 -4.36 13.09
CA GLY A 65 13.19 -5.60 12.76
C GLY A 65 12.21 -6.71 12.38
N LEU A 66 12.49 -7.94 12.76
CA LEU A 66 11.65 -9.10 12.52
C LEU A 66 10.35 -9.02 13.36
N ILE A 67 9.20 -9.04 12.69
CA ILE A 67 7.88 -8.92 13.31
C ILE A 67 7.24 -10.30 13.48
N SER A 68 7.30 -11.14 12.43
CA SER A 68 6.72 -12.48 12.40
C SER A 68 7.79 -13.49 11.97
N PRO A 69 8.46 -14.18 12.93
CA PRO A 69 9.51 -15.14 12.61
C PRO A 69 9.03 -16.28 11.69
N ASP A 70 7.94 -16.93 12.05
CA ASP A 70 7.39 -18.07 11.30
C ASP A 70 6.68 -17.64 10.01
N PHE A 71 6.11 -16.46 9.98
CA PHE A 71 5.44 -15.81 8.86
C PHE A 71 4.54 -16.70 8.00
N PRO A 72 3.46 -17.27 8.57
CA PRO A 72 2.52 -18.10 7.83
C PRO A 72 1.55 -17.25 6.98
N TYR A 73 2.09 -16.51 5.99
CA TYR A 73 1.39 -15.47 5.23
C TYR A 73 0.12 -15.94 4.53
N LEU A 74 0.07 -17.20 4.06
CA LEU A 74 -1.13 -17.76 3.42
C LEU A 74 -2.27 -17.95 4.43
N GLN A 75 -1.94 -18.41 5.65
CA GLN A 75 -2.90 -18.54 6.72
C GLN A 75 -3.39 -17.15 7.16
N ILE A 76 -2.47 -16.20 7.38
CA ILE A 76 -2.78 -14.82 7.77
C ILE A 76 -3.71 -14.16 6.74
N ALA A 77 -3.41 -14.31 5.44
CA ALA A 77 -4.25 -13.76 4.37
C ALA A 77 -5.69 -14.32 4.41
N ALA A 78 -5.84 -15.64 4.57
CA ALA A 78 -7.14 -16.29 4.67
C ALA A 78 -7.89 -15.88 5.96
N GLU A 79 -7.17 -15.66 7.05
CA GLU A 79 -7.75 -15.17 8.31
C GLU A 79 -8.22 -13.72 8.19
N TYR A 80 -7.47 -12.83 7.54
CA TYR A 80 -7.90 -11.46 7.26
C TYR A 80 -9.16 -11.44 6.40
N GLU A 81 -9.23 -12.24 5.34
CA GLU A 81 -10.42 -12.33 4.49
C GLU A 81 -11.64 -12.80 5.30
N ARG A 82 -11.50 -13.88 6.09
CA ARG A 82 -12.59 -14.40 6.94
C ARG A 82 -13.01 -13.41 8.06
N ALA A 83 -12.08 -12.63 8.57
CA ALA A 83 -12.35 -11.60 9.59
C ALA A 83 -12.94 -10.31 8.99
N GLY A 84 -13.12 -10.25 7.68
CA GLY A 84 -13.78 -9.15 7.01
C GLY A 84 -12.86 -7.97 6.69
N ALA A 85 -11.57 -8.22 6.37
CA ALA A 85 -10.73 -7.22 5.72
C ALA A 85 -11.37 -6.78 4.40
N ASP A 86 -11.17 -5.53 4.02
CA ASP A 86 -11.70 -5.00 2.76
C ASP A 86 -10.67 -5.12 1.63
N CYS A 87 -9.38 -4.98 1.96
CA CYS A 87 -8.26 -5.17 1.06
C CYS A 87 -7.08 -5.80 1.80
N ILE A 88 -6.15 -6.39 1.04
CA ILE A 88 -4.86 -6.85 1.56
C ILE A 88 -3.75 -5.97 0.96
N SER A 89 -2.84 -5.51 1.81
CA SER A 89 -1.56 -4.93 1.43
C SER A 89 -0.47 -5.97 1.63
N CYS A 90 0.35 -6.23 0.61
CA CYS A 90 1.43 -7.22 0.70
C CYS A 90 2.77 -6.58 0.36
N LEU A 91 3.72 -6.63 1.31
CA LEU A 91 5.08 -6.15 1.11
C LEU A 91 5.81 -7.04 0.11
N THR A 92 6.44 -6.43 -0.91
CA THR A 92 7.29 -7.13 -1.89
C THR A 92 8.76 -6.71 -1.81
N GLU A 93 9.12 -5.74 -0.97
CA GLU A 93 10.49 -5.31 -0.76
C GLU A 93 11.28 -6.39 0.02
N PRO A 94 12.39 -6.95 -0.55
CA PRO A 94 13.04 -8.13 0.03
C PRO A 94 14.09 -7.81 1.10
N SER A 95 14.72 -6.63 1.05
CA SER A 95 15.92 -6.35 1.84
C SER A 95 15.62 -6.00 3.30
N CYS A 96 14.62 -5.17 3.53
CA CYS A 96 14.28 -4.64 4.86
C CYS A 96 12.92 -5.12 5.38
N PHE A 97 12.00 -5.46 4.48
CA PHE A 97 10.68 -5.97 4.84
C PHE A 97 10.58 -7.48 4.69
N LEU A 98 11.57 -8.13 4.09
CA LEU A 98 11.63 -9.57 3.83
C LEU A 98 10.41 -10.09 3.06
N GLY A 99 9.88 -9.23 2.16
CA GLY A 99 8.81 -9.55 1.24
C GLY A 99 9.32 -10.17 -0.06
N SER A 100 8.42 -10.55 -0.95
CA SER A 100 8.78 -10.96 -2.30
C SER A 100 7.57 -10.96 -3.24
N ASP A 101 7.83 -10.89 -4.54
CA ASP A 101 6.82 -11.07 -5.58
C ASP A 101 6.18 -12.47 -5.55
N GLN A 102 6.93 -13.50 -5.11
CA GLN A 102 6.42 -14.85 -4.93
C GLN A 102 5.34 -14.89 -3.84
N ILE A 103 5.64 -14.33 -2.66
CA ILE A 103 4.67 -14.23 -1.55
C ILE A 103 3.39 -13.54 -2.03
N PHE A 104 3.52 -12.43 -2.77
CA PHE A 104 2.36 -11.72 -3.32
C PHE A 104 1.51 -12.62 -4.24
N ARG A 105 2.12 -13.33 -5.19
CA ARG A 105 1.43 -14.23 -6.13
C ARG A 105 0.74 -15.38 -5.41
N GLU A 106 1.39 -15.96 -4.41
CA GLU A 106 0.84 -17.05 -3.61
C GLU A 106 -0.37 -16.58 -2.79
N ILE A 107 -0.30 -15.41 -2.15
CA ILE A 107 -1.46 -14.81 -1.47
C ILE A 107 -2.57 -14.53 -2.50
N ARG A 108 -2.25 -13.93 -3.65
CA ARG A 108 -3.23 -13.62 -4.70
C ARG A 108 -4.00 -14.86 -5.17
N SER A 109 -3.37 -16.02 -5.20
CA SER A 109 -4.00 -17.28 -5.59
C SER A 109 -4.97 -17.85 -4.54
N ARG A 110 -4.95 -17.31 -3.32
CA ARG A 110 -5.70 -17.84 -2.16
C ARG A 110 -6.86 -16.98 -1.72
N VAL A 111 -6.81 -15.68 -1.98
CA VAL A 111 -7.83 -14.72 -1.52
C VAL A 111 -8.53 -14.07 -2.69
N SER A 112 -9.79 -13.67 -2.48
CA SER A 112 -10.56 -12.92 -3.47
C SER A 112 -10.46 -11.40 -3.29
N LEU A 113 -10.02 -10.94 -2.12
CA LEU A 113 -9.92 -9.53 -1.77
C LEU A 113 -9.01 -8.76 -2.73
N PRO A 114 -9.30 -7.48 -3.01
CA PRO A 114 -8.38 -6.62 -3.74
C PRO A 114 -7.04 -6.51 -3.02
N MET A 115 -5.93 -6.55 -3.79
CA MET A 115 -4.58 -6.53 -3.25
C MET A 115 -3.78 -5.33 -3.72
N LEU A 116 -3.11 -4.68 -2.78
CA LEU A 116 -2.12 -3.62 -2.97
C LEU A 116 -0.71 -4.23 -2.98
N ARG A 117 0.05 -4.00 -4.06
CA ARG A 117 1.50 -4.21 -4.02
C ARG A 117 2.16 -3.07 -3.24
N LYS A 118 2.63 -3.36 -2.04
CA LYS A 118 3.34 -2.42 -1.16
C LYS A 118 4.84 -2.55 -1.40
N ASP A 119 5.39 -1.62 -2.14
CA ASP A 119 6.80 -1.59 -2.56
C ASP A 119 7.27 -0.15 -2.73
N PHE A 120 8.58 0.07 -2.89
CA PHE A 120 9.15 1.36 -3.25
C PHE A 120 9.20 1.45 -4.77
N THR A 121 8.14 2.04 -5.35
CA THR A 121 8.00 2.16 -6.81
C THR A 121 8.85 3.32 -7.32
N VAL A 122 9.94 2.99 -8.01
CA VAL A 122 10.92 3.93 -8.57
C VAL A 122 11.04 3.82 -10.10
N SER A 123 10.28 2.92 -10.71
CA SER A 123 10.25 2.68 -12.15
C SER A 123 8.86 2.22 -12.59
N ALA A 124 8.41 2.68 -13.77
CA ALA A 124 7.19 2.18 -14.40
C ALA A 124 7.21 0.65 -14.64
N TYR A 125 8.40 0.07 -14.77
CA TYR A 125 8.61 -1.37 -14.84
C TYR A 125 7.93 -2.12 -13.69
N GLN A 126 7.99 -1.58 -12.46
CA GLN A 126 7.35 -2.19 -11.29
C GLN A 126 5.80 -2.15 -11.37
N LEU A 127 5.22 -1.19 -12.08
CA LEU A 127 3.78 -1.13 -12.32
C LEU A 127 3.33 -2.24 -13.28
N ASP A 128 4.12 -2.49 -14.33
CA ASP A 128 3.90 -3.63 -15.22
C ASP A 128 4.05 -4.98 -14.49
N GLN A 129 5.06 -5.11 -13.62
CA GLN A 129 5.20 -6.27 -12.73
C GLN A 129 3.97 -6.43 -11.84
N ALA A 130 3.49 -5.35 -11.20
CA ALA A 130 2.30 -5.38 -10.34
C ALA A 130 1.08 -5.90 -11.11
N ARG A 131 0.89 -5.42 -12.35
CA ARG A 131 -0.19 -5.91 -13.22
C ARG A 131 -0.07 -7.41 -13.49
N LEU A 132 1.11 -7.91 -13.83
CA LEU A 132 1.36 -9.34 -14.09
C LEU A 132 1.19 -10.22 -12.85
N MET A 133 1.40 -9.67 -11.66
CA MET A 133 1.16 -10.39 -10.41
C MET A 133 -0.31 -10.43 -10.00
N GLY A 134 -1.19 -9.72 -10.72
CA GLY A 134 -2.61 -9.63 -10.38
C GLY A 134 -2.91 -8.63 -9.28
N ALA A 135 -2.05 -7.62 -9.08
CA ALA A 135 -2.33 -6.53 -8.16
C ALA A 135 -3.51 -5.69 -8.64
N ASN A 136 -4.36 -5.27 -7.71
CA ASN A 136 -5.45 -4.33 -7.96
C ASN A 136 -4.98 -2.87 -7.77
N ALA A 137 -3.93 -2.68 -6.97
CA ALA A 137 -3.33 -1.39 -6.71
C ALA A 137 -1.82 -1.48 -6.54
N ALA A 138 -1.11 -0.38 -6.80
CA ALA A 138 0.30 -0.19 -6.49
C ALA A 138 0.50 1.05 -5.62
N LEU A 139 1.57 1.06 -4.82
CA LEU A 139 1.96 2.21 -4.01
C LEU A 139 2.84 3.16 -4.81
N LEU A 140 2.54 4.45 -4.72
CA LEU A 140 3.40 5.54 -5.18
C LEU A 140 3.70 6.45 -3.99
N ILE A 141 4.98 6.70 -3.70
CA ILE A 141 5.40 7.52 -2.56
C ILE A 141 5.88 8.88 -3.09
N VAL A 142 5.16 9.95 -2.76
CA VAL A 142 5.47 11.30 -3.27
C VAL A 142 6.89 11.72 -2.93
N ALA A 143 7.37 11.43 -1.72
CA ALA A 143 8.73 11.74 -1.30
C ALA A 143 9.86 11.12 -2.16
N LEU A 144 9.54 10.17 -3.04
CA LEU A 144 10.48 9.50 -3.96
C LEU A 144 10.38 9.97 -5.41
N LEU A 145 9.34 10.74 -5.76
CA LEU A 145 8.97 11.02 -7.14
C LEU A 145 8.88 12.54 -7.35
N ASP A 146 9.43 13.03 -8.44
CA ASP A 146 9.11 14.38 -8.91
C ASP A 146 7.69 14.43 -9.53
N ALA A 147 7.17 15.63 -9.77
CA ALA A 147 5.81 15.84 -10.26
C ALA A 147 5.54 15.12 -11.60
N GLY A 148 6.46 15.23 -12.56
CA GLY A 148 6.31 14.62 -13.88
C GLY A 148 6.36 13.09 -13.83
N THR A 149 7.22 12.54 -12.97
CA THR A 149 7.30 11.09 -12.75
C THR A 149 6.04 10.57 -12.08
N LEU A 150 5.51 11.26 -11.06
CA LEU A 150 4.27 10.88 -10.40
C LEU A 150 3.09 10.87 -11.38
N GLU A 151 2.94 11.92 -12.19
CA GLU A 151 1.92 12.03 -13.23
C GLU A 151 2.02 10.86 -14.22
N SER A 152 3.21 10.61 -14.77
CA SER A 152 3.46 9.49 -15.68
C SER A 152 3.13 8.12 -15.07
N TYR A 153 3.41 7.91 -13.77
CA TYR A 153 3.08 6.65 -13.10
C TYR A 153 1.58 6.51 -12.83
N LEU A 154 0.88 7.60 -12.55
CA LEU A 154 -0.58 7.61 -12.43
C LEU A 154 -1.24 7.28 -13.77
N GLU A 155 -0.74 7.88 -14.87
CA GLU A 155 -1.18 7.53 -16.22
C GLU A 155 -0.92 6.06 -16.52
N ARG A 156 0.28 5.55 -16.19
CA ARG A 156 0.60 4.13 -16.41
C ARG A 156 -0.32 3.21 -15.61
N CYS A 157 -0.62 3.51 -14.36
CA CYS A 157 -1.60 2.76 -13.57
C CYS A 157 -2.97 2.75 -14.24
N SER A 158 -3.42 3.88 -14.80
CA SER A 158 -4.69 4.01 -15.53
C SER A 158 -4.70 3.16 -16.80
N GLU A 159 -3.61 3.17 -17.58
CA GLU A 159 -3.45 2.32 -18.77
C GLU A 159 -3.56 0.83 -18.42
N LEU A 160 -2.88 0.42 -17.34
CA LEU A 160 -2.87 -0.95 -16.85
C LEU A 160 -4.19 -1.36 -16.19
N GLY A 161 -5.05 -0.39 -15.86
CA GLY A 161 -6.29 -0.62 -15.13
C GLY A 161 -6.09 -1.04 -13.68
N ILE A 162 -5.00 -0.61 -13.03
CA ILE A 162 -4.75 -0.77 -11.60
C ILE A 162 -4.93 0.57 -10.88
N ALA A 163 -5.29 0.55 -9.61
CA ALA A 163 -5.37 1.75 -8.80
C ALA A 163 -3.97 2.17 -8.31
N ALA A 164 -3.79 3.45 -7.98
CA ALA A 164 -2.61 3.94 -7.30
C ALA A 164 -3.02 4.45 -5.91
N LEU A 165 -2.40 3.92 -4.85
CA LEU A 165 -2.38 4.52 -3.52
C LEU A 165 -1.18 5.46 -3.48
N VAL A 166 -1.45 6.77 -3.38
CA VAL A 166 -0.39 7.81 -3.36
C VAL A 166 -0.13 8.21 -1.92
N GLU A 167 0.99 7.74 -1.38
CA GLU A 167 1.42 7.98 0.00
C GLU A 167 2.04 9.37 0.13
N THR A 168 1.59 10.13 1.12
CA THR A 168 1.99 11.51 1.43
C THR A 168 2.26 11.67 2.93
N HIS A 169 3.11 12.66 3.29
CA HIS A 169 3.50 12.90 4.69
C HIS A 169 3.18 14.32 5.18
N ASP A 170 3.02 15.25 4.26
CA ASP A 170 2.72 16.64 4.56
C ASP A 170 1.81 17.31 3.51
N GLU A 171 1.44 18.53 3.75
CA GLU A 171 0.53 19.30 2.90
C GLU A 171 1.11 19.59 1.50
N ALA A 172 2.43 19.79 1.39
CA ALA A 172 3.08 20.02 0.10
C ALA A 172 3.01 18.77 -0.79
N GLU A 173 3.25 17.59 -0.21
CA GLU A 173 3.11 16.31 -0.88
C GLU A 173 1.66 16.02 -1.29
N ILE A 174 0.68 16.36 -0.44
CA ILE A 174 -0.74 16.23 -0.80
C ILE A 174 -1.09 17.13 -1.99
N ARG A 175 -0.66 18.41 -1.98
CA ARG A 175 -0.88 19.33 -3.11
C ARG A 175 -0.29 18.79 -4.40
N LEU A 176 0.92 18.24 -4.33
CA LEU A 176 1.58 17.63 -5.48
C LEU A 176 0.80 16.41 -5.98
N ALA A 177 0.38 15.50 -5.09
CA ALA A 177 -0.43 14.33 -5.43
C ALA A 177 -1.75 14.72 -6.10
N VAL A 178 -2.46 15.71 -5.55
CA VAL A 178 -3.72 16.24 -6.11
C VAL A 178 -3.50 16.84 -7.49
N SER A 179 -2.46 17.65 -7.66
CA SER A 179 -2.12 18.28 -8.94
C SER A 179 -1.77 17.27 -10.03
N ALA A 180 -1.11 16.17 -9.66
CA ALA A 180 -0.80 15.05 -10.54
C ALA A 180 -2.03 14.17 -10.87
N GLY A 181 -3.19 14.41 -10.24
CA GLY A 181 -4.43 13.69 -10.51
C GLY A 181 -4.68 12.45 -9.63
N ALA A 182 -4.00 12.30 -8.50
CA ALA A 182 -4.25 11.22 -7.54
C ALA A 182 -5.71 11.17 -7.12
N LYS A 183 -6.27 9.96 -6.99
CA LYS A 183 -7.65 9.71 -6.55
C LYS A 183 -7.75 8.90 -5.26
N ILE A 184 -6.65 8.32 -4.81
CA ILE A 184 -6.52 7.67 -3.51
C ILE A 184 -5.27 8.24 -2.87
N ILE A 185 -5.45 8.99 -1.79
CA ILE A 185 -4.37 9.68 -1.07
C ILE A 185 -4.21 9.00 0.28
N GLY A 186 -3.02 8.48 0.53
CA GLY A 186 -2.60 7.94 1.81
C GLY A 186 -1.84 9.00 2.61
N VAL A 187 -2.25 9.24 3.85
CA VAL A 187 -1.47 10.03 4.80
C VAL A 187 -0.76 9.10 5.75
N ASN A 188 0.57 9.04 5.64
CA ASN A 188 1.38 8.22 6.51
C ASN A 188 1.75 8.99 7.79
N ASN A 189 1.22 8.53 8.92
CA ASN A 189 1.52 9.09 10.25
C ASN A 189 2.95 8.78 10.71
N ARG A 190 3.67 7.90 10.01
CA ARG A 190 5.06 7.57 10.31
C ARG A 190 6.00 8.46 9.51
N ASN A 191 6.84 9.20 10.22
CA ASN A 191 7.96 9.91 9.63
C ASN A 191 9.01 8.90 9.14
N LEU A 192 9.32 8.91 7.85
CA LEU A 192 10.29 7.97 7.26
C LEU A 192 11.76 8.33 7.55
N LYS A 193 12.03 9.48 8.19
CA LYS A 193 13.40 9.90 8.55
C LYS A 193 13.85 9.33 9.89
N ASP A 194 12.93 9.27 10.88
CA ASP A 194 13.23 8.87 12.26
C ASP A 194 12.30 7.78 12.81
N PHE A 195 11.33 7.34 12.01
CA PHE A 195 10.29 6.35 12.34
C PHE A 195 9.33 6.74 13.47
N SER A 196 9.36 7.98 13.92
CA SER A 196 8.36 8.49 14.85
C SER A 196 6.95 8.39 14.22
N VAL A 197 5.96 8.14 15.06
CA VAL A 197 4.56 8.05 14.63
C VAL A 197 3.78 9.16 15.31
N ASP A 198 3.25 10.06 14.52
CA ASP A 198 2.35 11.11 14.97
C ASP A 198 0.95 10.82 14.44
N PHE A 199 0.12 10.24 15.30
CA PHE A 199 -1.23 9.82 14.91
C PHE A 199 -2.14 10.99 14.54
N ASP A 200 -1.87 12.20 15.08
CA ASP A 200 -2.65 13.38 14.79
C ASP A 200 -2.32 13.99 13.42
N ASN A 201 -1.27 13.52 12.75
CA ASN A 201 -0.89 13.98 11.40
C ASN A 201 -2.05 13.82 10.41
N ALA A 202 -2.70 12.67 10.43
CA ALA A 202 -3.87 12.38 9.59
C ALA A 202 -4.98 13.42 9.79
N ALA A 203 -5.27 13.78 11.05
CA ALA A 203 -6.29 14.78 11.37
C ALA A 203 -5.91 16.19 10.88
N ARG A 204 -4.64 16.58 11.08
CA ARG A 204 -4.15 17.90 10.65
C ARG A 204 -4.18 18.10 9.14
N LEU A 205 -3.97 17.05 8.39
CA LEU A 205 -3.88 17.09 6.92
C LEU A 205 -5.21 16.82 6.21
N ARG A 206 -6.28 16.50 6.96
CA ARG A 206 -7.59 16.15 6.37
C ARG A 206 -8.12 17.20 5.40
N ASP A 207 -8.05 18.46 5.79
CA ASP A 207 -8.61 19.57 5.00
C ASP A 207 -7.85 19.84 3.70
N SER A 208 -6.63 19.30 3.57
CA SER A 208 -5.84 19.39 2.34
C SER A 208 -6.23 18.33 1.30
N ILE A 209 -7.04 17.33 1.68
CA ILE A 209 -7.47 16.24 0.79
C ILE A 209 -8.85 16.59 0.22
N PRO A 210 -8.98 16.69 -1.13
CA PRO A 210 -10.27 16.97 -1.78
C PRO A 210 -11.33 15.90 -1.47
N ALA A 211 -12.59 16.34 -1.40
CA ALA A 211 -13.71 15.44 -1.07
C ALA A 211 -13.99 14.35 -2.13
N ASP A 212 -13.50 14.53 -3.36
CA ASP A 212 -13.60 13.53 -4.43
C ASP A 212 -12.45 12.50 -4.42
N CYS A 213 -11.46 12.69 -3.55
CA CYS A 213 -10.38 11.74 -3.31
C CYS A 213 -10.73 10.79 -2.15
N ILE A 214 -10.32 9.53 -2.29
CA ILE A 214 -10.39 8.56 -1.20
C ILE A 214 -9.23 8.85 -0.24
N TYR A 215 -9.55 9.00 1.04
CA TYR A 215 -8.59 9.27 2.09
C TYR A 215 -8.24 8.00 2.88
N VAL A 216 -6.97 7.61 2.84
CA VAL A 216 -6.44 6.47 3.58
C VAL A 216 -5.49 6.95 4.68
N ALA A 217 -5.78 6.62 5.95
CA ALA A 217 -4.86 6.86 7.06
C ALA A 217 -3.91 5.67 7.21
N GLU A 218 -2.60 5.93 7.26
CA GLU A 218 -1.58 4.88 7.37
C GLU A 218 -0.75 5.03 8.64
N SER A 219 -0.41 3.92 9.25
CA SER A 219 0.39 3.81 10.49
C SER A 219 -0.30 4.37 11.76
N GLY A 220 0.08 3.80 12.90
CA GLY A 220 -0.26 4.33 14.23
C GLY A 220 -1.52 3.76 14.88
N VAL A 221 -2.40 3.08 14.14
CA VAL A 221 -3.61 2.47 14.71
C VAL A 221 -3.25 1.30 15.64
N LYS A 222 -3.77 1.34 16.87
CA LYS A 222 -3.55 0.32 17.90
C LYS A 222 -4.84 -0.13 18.56
N THR A 223 -5.83 0.75 18.66
CA THR A 223 -7.06 0.55 19.47
C THR A 223 -8.32 0.89 18.68
N PRO A 224 -9.48 0.39 19.11
CA PRO A 224 -10.78 0.81 18.56
C PRO A 224 -11.04 2.32 18.67
N SER A 225 -10.47 2.97 19.70
CA SER A 225 -10.58 4.43 19.87
C SER A 225 -9.89 5.18 18.73
N ASP A 226 -8.74 4.67 18.24
CA ASP A 226 -8.02 5.26 17.11
C ASP A 226 -8.90 5.18 15.84
N ILE A 227 -9.57 4.05 15.63
CA ILE A 227 -10.51 3.89 14.50
C ILE A 227 -11.68 4.89 14.61
N GLN A 228 -12.21 5.10 15.82
CA GLN A 228 -13.28 6.08 16.02
C GLN A 228 -12.81 7.51 15.72
N GLN A 229 -11.57 7.85 16.06
CA GLN A 229 -10.98 9.16 15.73
C GLN A 229 -10.84 9.31 14.21
N LEU A 230 -10.33 8.30 13.50
CA LEU A 230 -10.21 8.32 12.05
C LEU A 230 -11.57 8.44 11.35
N ARG A 231 -12.62 7.77 11.87
CA ARG A 231 -14.00 7.94 11.39
C ARG A 231 -14.50 9.38 11.55
N LYS A 232 -14.22 10.02 12.70
CA LYS A 232 -14.65 11.39 12.97
C LYS A 232 -14.02 12.41 12.03
N ILE A 233 -12.78 12.20 11.63
CA ILE A 233 -12.11 13.08 10.65
C ILE A 233 -12.45 12.74 9.20
N GLY A 234 -13.31 11.74 8.96
CA GLY A 234 -13.76 11.36 7.63
C GLY A 234 -12.71 10.61 6.81
N ALA A 235 -11.88 9.78 7.44
CA ALA A 235 -11.06 8.82 6.70
C ALA A 235 -11.95 7.72 6.10
N ASP A 236 -11.76 7.43 4.82
CA ASP A 236 -12.49 6.37 4.11
C ASP A 236 -11.91 4.99 4.42
N ALA A 237 -10.61 4.92 4.64
CA ALA A 237 -9.92 3.67 4.93
C ALA A 237 -8.72 3.86 5.86
N VAL A 238 -8.28 2.74 6.42
CA VAL A 238 -7.08 2.66 7.25
C VAL A 238 -6.19 1.50 6.77
N LEU A 239 -4.88 1.74 6.68
CA LEU A 239 -3.89 0.71 6.41
C LEU A 239 -3.19 0.32 7.71
N ILE A 240 -3.36 -0.95 8.12
CA ILE A 240 -2.87 -1.47 9.40
C ILE A 240 -2.01 -2.70 9.15
N GLY A 241 -0.77 -2.66 9.62
CA GLY A 241 0.16 -3.80 9.54
C GLY A 241 0.68 -4.22 10.91
N GLU A 242 1.45 -3.36 11.58
CA GLU A 242 2.18 -3.72 12.80
C GLU A 242 1.27 -4.29 13.89
N THR A 243 0.14 -3.63 14.15
CA THR A 243 -0.83 -4.05 15.20
C THR A 243 -1.39 -5.43 14.92
N LEU A 244 -1.78 -5.70 13.66
CA LEU A 244 -2.32 -7.00 13.27
C LEU A 244 -1.25 -8.09 13.27
N MET A 245 -0.07 -7.81 12.72
CA MET A 245 1.01 -8.80 12.62
C MET A 245 1.66 -9.17 13.94
N ARG A 246 1.52 -8.33 14.99
CA ARG A 246 2.00 -8.60 16.35
C ARG A 246 0.97 -9.25 17.26
N ALA A 247 -0.29 -9.27 16.85
CA ALA A 247 -1.35 -9.89 17.62
C ALA A 247 -1.18 -11.43 17.66
N GLU A 248 -1.45 -12.05 18.79
CA GLU A 248 -1.49 -13.51 18.91
C GLU A 248 -2.53 -14.12 17.95
N ASN A 249 -3.65 -13.42 17.77
CA ASN A 249 -4.69 -13.75 16.81
C ASN A 249 -5.01 -12.52 15.94
N PRO A 250 -4.43 -12.42 14.75
CA PRO A 250 -4.66 -11.28 13.86
C PRO A 250 -6.14 -11.09 13.45
N ALA A 251 -6.89 -12.18 13.29
CA ALA A 251 -8.30 -12.13 12.92
C ALA A 251 -9.16 -11.53 14.04
N GLU A 252 -8.93 -11.92 15.29
CA GLU A 252 -9.66 -11.36 16.44
C GLU A 252 -9.29 -9.91 16.69
N MET A 253 -8.00 -9.56 16.50
CA MET A 253 -7.57 -8.16 16.57
C MET A 253 -8.30 -7.31 15.51
N LEU A 254 -8.42 -7.80 14.28
CA LEU A 254 -9.14 -7.08 13.23
C LEU A 254 -10.61 -6.88 13.61
N LYS A 255 -11.31 -7.92 14.09
CA LYS A 255 -12.70 -7.80 14.58
C LYS A 255 -12.81 -6.77 15.69
N THR A 256 -11.92 -6.83 16.67
CA THR A 256 -11.86 -5.85 17.78
C THR A 256 -11.74 -4.42 17.26
N LEU A 257 -10.82 -4.17 16.32
CA LEU A 257 -10.64 -2.84 15.71
C LEU A 257 -11.87 -2.39 14.92
N LYS A 258 -12.57 -3.32 14.26
CA LYS A 258 -13.82 -3.03 13.54
C LYS A 258 -14.99 -2.73 14.48
N GLY A 259 -14.94 -3.18 15.73
CA GLY A 259 -16.03 -3.07 16.72
C GLY A 259 -17.10 -4.14 16.52
N SER A 260 -16.69 -5.31 16.04
CA SER A 260 -17.56 -6.48 15.77
C SER A 260 -17.14 -7.70 16.59
#